data_cb4ba3a49bd38cd8a4be52c1f55194ee
#
_entry.id   cb4ba3a49bd38cd8a4be52c1f55194ee
#
_cell.length_a   1.000
_cell.length_b   1.000
_cell.length_c   1.000
_cell.angle_alpha   90.00
_cell.angle_beta   90.00
_cell.angle_gamma   90.00
#
_symmetry.space_group_name_H-M   'P 1'
#
loop_
_entity.id
_entity.type
_entity.pdbx_description
1 polymer ?
#
loop_
_entity_poly.entity_id
_entity_poly.type
_entity_poly.pdbx_seq_one_letter_code
_entity_poly.pdbx_strand_id
1 'polypeptide(L)'
;MQERKSPLQQLDFTLLFLLFLLMCISLMAVYSGSAAVTDRWSLDPLHFVQRQVIWFGIGTLLMLAAMSIDYEVFKSFSIPLYAIGMLLLLGVHFFGEERLGAQRWLEIGPIAFQPSEFVKIFVIIALAHLLFNITKKPREKSFKSDCYVVGLILAVGMPPFVLILIQPDLGTSLVVAAIMFSMILLSGVTYRMIGLLGALALSAIGFLVWLHNNFFEIFIDIIKPHQLSRIYAWLDPSANIAGDGYQLFHAIQGIGAGQLYGSGLGQGVKTASGDIPELHTDFIFTAIAEDFGFFGATLLIVIYFLLLYRLVIIAFNCNNTFGTYLVAGVVALIVFQVFQNIGMTVGLVPITGLALPFISFGGSALMANMIAIGIALNVNIRTKHYMFGEEE
;
A
#
# COMPACT_ATOMS: atom_id res chain seq x y z
N MET A 1 38.24 15.01 -16.97
CA MET A 1 37.10 14.43 -17.72
C MET A 1 36.52 13.32 -16.86
N GLN A 2 35.44 13.60 -16.13
CA GLN A 2 34.72 12.55 -15.44
C GLN A 2 33.88 11.81 -16.48
N GLU A 3 34.12 10.52 -16.64
CA GLU A 3 33.26 9.67 -17.44
C GLU A 3 31.83 9.76 -16.87
N ARG A 4 30.91 10.31 -17.65
CA ARG A 4 29.48 10.24 -17.35
C ARG A 4 29.14 8.74 -17.27
N LYS A 5 28.97 8.23 -16.05
CA LYS A 5 28.44 6.86 -15.86
C LYS A 5 27.19 6.73 -16.70
N SER A 6 27.09 5.69 -17.49
CA SER A 6 25.91 5.43 -18.30
C SER A 6 24.69 5.27 -17.36
N PRO A 7 23.47 5.64 -17.80
CA PRO A 7 22.24 5.47 -16.99
C PRO A 7 22.09 4.05 -16.43
N LEU A 8 22.56 3.05 -17.16
CA LEU A 8 22.56 1.64 -16.72
C LEU A 8 23.48 1.38 -15.53
N GLN A 9 24.60 2.11 -15.40
CA GLN A 9 25.52 1.96 -14.25
C GLN A 9 24.98 2.63 -12.97
N GLN A 10 23.94 3.45 -13.08
CA GLN A 10 23.29 4.12 -11.96
C GLN A 10 22.03 3.37 -11.47
N LEU A 11 21.66 2.28 -12.15
CA LEU A 11 20.56 1.42 -11.73
C LEU A 11 20.86 0.74 -10.38
N ASP A 12 19.87 0.72 -9.51
CA ASP A 12 19.94 -0.06 -8.27
C ASP A 12 19.62 -1.52 -8.54
N PHE A 13 20.65 -2.30 -8.93
CA PHE A 13 20.49 -3.73 -9.19
C PHE A 13 20.03 -4.51 -7.96
N THR A 14 20.36 -4.05 -6.76
CA THR A 14 19.89 -4.69 -5.50
C THR A 14 18.39 -4.55 -5.37
N LEU A 15 17.83 -3.37 -5.63
CA LEU A 15 16.38 -3.14 -5.60
C LEU A 15 15.66 -3.99 -6.66
N LEU A 16 16.20 -4.05 -7.88
CA LEU A 16 15.66 -4.87 -8.96
C LEU A 16 15.71 -6.37 -8.64
N PHE A 17 16.79 -6.84 -8.03
CA PHE A 17 16.93 -8.23 -7.60
C PHE A 17 15.91 -8.60 -6.51
N LEU A 18 15.74 -7.72 -5.50
CA LEU A 18 14.74 -7.94 -4.45
C LEU A 18 13.31 -7.97 -5.01
N LEU A 19 13.02 -7.08 -5.97
CA LEU A 19 11.73 -7.09 -6.68
C LEU A 19 11.53 -8.39 -7.46
N PHE A 20 12.56 -8.88 -8.16
CA PHE A 20 12.52 -10.16 -8.86
C PHE A 20 12.26 -11.33 -7.90
N LEU A 21 12.90 -11.35 -6.72
CA LEU A 21 12.63 -12.37 -5.69
C LEU A 21 11.16 -12.33 -5.24
N LEU A 22 10.61 -11.12 -4.99
CA LEU A 22 9.19 -10.98 -4.65
C LEU A 22 8.29 -11.51 -5.77
N MET A 23 8.63 -11.25 -7.04
CA MET A 23 7.87 -11.79 -8.19
C MET A 23 7.89 -13.32 -8.20
N CYS A 24 9.03 -13.96 -7.94
CA CYS A 24 9.14 -15.43 -7.87
C CYS A 24 8.28 -15.99 -6.72
N ILE A 25 8.36 -15.39 -5.53
CA ILE A 25 7.53 -15.79 -4.38
C ILE A 25 6.04 -15.58 -4.68
N SER A 26 5.69 -14.49 -5.35
CA SER A 26 4.31 -14.21 -5.76
C SER A 26 3.72 -15.32 -6.62
N LEU A 27 4.46 -15.77 -7.64
CA LEU A 27 3.96 -16.83 -8.54
C LEU A 27 3.71 -18.14 -7.80
N MET A 28 4.59 -18.51 -6.87
CA MET A 28 4.42 -19.70 -6.03
C MET A 28 3.22 -19.53 -5.07
N ALA A 29 3.11 -18.38 -4.41
CA ALA A 29 2.04 -18.10 -3.47
C ALA A 29 0.66 -18.01 -4.16
N VAL A 30 0.59 -17.38 -5.33
CA VAL A 30 -0.65 -17.30 -6.13
C VAL A 30 -1.06 -18.69 -6.63
N TYR A 31 -0.12 -19.51 -7.07
CA TYR A 31 -0.40 -20.89 -7.46
C TYR A 31 -1.04 -21.67 -6.31
N SER A 32 -0.40 -21.66 -5.15
CA SER A 32 -0.89 -22.34 -3.96
C SER A 32 -2.22 -21.75 -3.45
N GLY A 33 -2.27 -20.42 -3.26
CA GLY A 33 -3.45 -19.75 -2.71
C GLY A 33 -4.69 -19.77 -3.61
N SER A 34 -4.53 -20.06 -4.93
CA SER A 34 -5.65 -20.15 -5.87
C SER A 34 -6.14 -21.57 -6.11
N ALA A 35 -5.46 -22.59 -5.61
CA ALA A 35 -5.75 -24.01 -5.91
C ALA A 35 -7.23 -24.38 -5.66
N ALA A 36 -7.76 -24.06 -4.47
CA ALA A 36 -9.15 -24.36 -4.13
C ALA A 36 -10.18 -23.61 -5.00
N VAL A 37 -9.83 -22.40 -5.49
CA VAL A 37 -10.69 -21.60 -6.38
C VAL A 37 -10.67 -22.20 -7.78
N THR A 38 -9.50 -22.61 -8.28
CA THR A 38 -9.37 -23.26 -9.60
C THR A 38 -10.13 -24.57 -9.63
N ASP A 39 -10.05 -25.40 -8.60
CA ASP A 39 -10.80 -26.64 -8.47
C ASP A 39 -12.32 -26.41 -8.44
N ARG A 40 -12.78 -25.44 -7.63
CA ARG A 40 -14.20 -25.10 -7.50
C ARG A 40 -14.83 -24.66 -8.82
N TRP A 41 -14.09 -23.88 -9.62
CA TRP A 41 -14.56 -23.33 -10.89
C TRP A 41 -14.14 -24.17 -12.11
N SER A 42 -13.51 -25.33 -11.89
CA SER A 42 -12.98 -26.21 -12.96
C SER A 42 -12.08 -25.44 -13.95
N LEU A 43 -11.24 -24.54 -13.43
CA LEU A 43 -10.29 -23.74 -14.20
C LEU A 43 -8.96 -24.47 -14.32
N ASP A 44 -8.13 -24.05 -15.30
CA ASP A 44 -6.74 -24.48 -15.36
C ASP A 44 -6.01 -24.12 -14.04
N PRO A 45 -5.27 -25.06 -13.42
CA PRO A 45 -4.49 -24.78 -12.21
C PRO A 45 -3.53 -23.60 -12.32
N LEU A 46 -3.10 -23.26 -13.55
CA LEU A 46 -2.22 -22.13 -13.84
C LEU A 46 -2.96 -20.82 -14.20
N HIS A 47 -4.30 -20.82 -14.22
CA HIS A 47 -5.08 -19.67 -14.67
C HIS A 47 -4.69 -18.35 -13.99
N PHE A 48 -4.62 -18.33 -12.66
CA PHE A 48 -4.26 -17.13 -11.90
C PHE A 48 -2.77 -16.79 -12.05
N VAL A 49 -1.90 -17.80 -12.14
CA VAL A 49 -0.46 -17.61 -12.35
C VAL A 49 -0.19 -16.96 -13.70
N GLN A 50 -0.83 -17.43 -14.77
CA GLN A 50 -0.68 -16.86 -16.12
C GLN A 50 -1.11 -15.38 -16.13
N ARG A 51 -2.24 -15.07 -15.50
CA ARG A 51 -2.69 -13.66 -15.35
C ARG A 51 -1.70 -12.84 -14.54
N GLN A 52 -1.16 -13.38 -13.46
CA GLN A 52 -0.17 -12.69 -12.63
C GLN A 52 1.11 -12.39 -13.43
N VAL A 53 1.59 -13.33 -14.26
CA VAL A 53 2.73 -13.09 -15.16
C VAL A 53 2.44 -11.96 -16.15
N ILE A 54 1.24 -11.93 -16.74
CA ILE A 54 0.83 -10.85 -17.65
C ILE A 54 0.85 -9.50 -16.91
N TRP A 55 0.30 -9.43 -15.68
CA TRP A 55 0.29 -8.21 -14.87
C TRP A 55 1.70 -7.78 -14.48
N PHE A 56 2.61 -8.72 -14.19
CA PHE A 56 4.02 -8.39 -13.97
C PHE A 56 4.68 -7.83 -15.24
N GLY A 57 4.37 -8.39 -16.41
CA GLY A 57 4.85 -7.86 -17.69
C GLY A 57 4.40 -6.43 -17.92
N ILE A 58 3.10 -6.16 -17.78
CA ILE A 58 2.54 -4.80 -17.92
C ILE A 58 3.11 -3.87 -16.83
N GLY A 59 3.15 -4.32 -15.58
CA GLY A 59 3.71 -3.54 -14.47
C GLY A 59 5.18 -3.18 -14.69
N THR A 60 5.98 -4.10 -15.21
CA THR A 60 7.39 -3.86 -15.55
C THR A 60 7.52 -2.82 -16.67
N LEU A 61 6.68 -2.87 -17.71
CA LEU A 61 6.65 -1.85 -18.75
C LEU A 61 6.28 -0.47 -18.19
N LEU A 62 5.29 -0.41 -17.31
CA LEU A 62 4.91 0.86 -16.65
C LEU A 62 6.00 1.37 -15.70
N MET A 63 6.70 0.48 -14.99
CA MET A 63 7.86 0.82 -14.17
C MET A 63 8.97 1.43 -15.03
N LEU A 64 9.31 0.81 -16.17
CA LEU A 64 10.30 1.31 -17.11
C LEU A 64 9.88 2.65 -17.73
N ALA A 65 8.61 2.82 -18.05
CA ALA A 65 8.07 4.10 -18.53
C ALA A 65 8.19 5.19 -17.46
N ALA A 66 7.80 4.93 -16.21
CA ALA A 66 7.96 5.86 -15.09
C ALA A 66 9.43 6.19 -14.80
N MET A 67 10.33 5.24 -14.99
CA MET A 67 11.78 5.43 -14.86
C MET A 67 12.35 6.28 -15.98
N SER A 68 11.80 6.23 -17.19
CA SER A 68 12.30 6.97 -18.36
C SER A 68 11.94 8.46 -18.35
N ILE A 69 10.80 8.83 -17.78
CA ILE A 69 10.32 10.21 -17.67
C ILE A 69 11.07 10.89 -16.52
N ASP A 70 11.63 12.08 -16.73
CA ASP A 70 12.29 12.83 -15.65
C ASP A 70 11.32 13.13 -14.51
N TYR A 71 11.72 12.83 -13.25
CA TYR A 71 10.83 13.06 -12.10
C TYR A 71 10.49 14.54 -11.91
N GLU A 72 11.30 15.50 -12.41
CA GLU A 72 10.97 16.92 -12.44
C GLU A 72 9.71 17.21 -13.29
N VAL A 73 9.43 16.38 -14.30
CA VAL A 73 8.20 16.48 -15.10
C VAL A 73 6.98 16.17 -14.22
N PHE A 74 7.06 15.19 -13.33
CA PHE A 74 5.97 14.90 -12.40
C PHE A 74 5.62 16.09 -11.50
N LYS A 75 6.60 16.90 -11.15
CA LYS A 75 6.38 18.15 -10.42
C LYS A 75 5.52 19.14 -11.21
N SER A 76 5.82 19.31 -12.50
CA SER A 76 5.04 20.20 -13.37
C SER A 76 3.62 19.68 -13.63
N PHE A 77 3.46 18.36 -13.67
CA PHE A 77 2.18 17.68 -13.89
C PHE A 77 1.44 17.30 -12.59
N SER A 78 1.93 17.70 -11.42
CA SER A 78 1.34 17.31 -10.12
C SER A 78 -0.13 17.72 -9.98
N ILE A 79 -0.49 18.95 -10.38
CA ILE A 79 -1.87 19.45 -10.32
C ILE A 79 -2.76 18.74 -11.34
N PRO A 80 -2.41 18.62 -12.64
CA PRO A 80 -3.19 17.85 -13.62
C PRO A 80 -3.38 16.38 -13.20
N LEU A 81 -2.34 15.69 -12.73
CA LEU A 81 -2.44 14.30 -12.27
C LEU A 81 -3.37 14.16 -11.06
N TYR A 82 -3.28 15.08 -10.10
CA TYR A 82 -4.19 15.12 -8.96
C TYR A 82 -5.63 15.36 -9.40
N ALA A 83 -5.88 16.30 -10.30
CA ALA A 83 -7.21 16.58 -10.82
C ALA A 83 -7.79 15.39 -11.59
N ILE A 84 -6.99 14.70 -12.42
CA ILE A 84 -7.38 13.46 -13.10
C ILE A 84 -7.74 12.40 -12.06
N GLY A 85 -6.93 12.23 -11.02
CA GLY A 85 -7.21 11.29 -9.93
C GLY A 85 -8.55 11.56 -9.25
N MET A 86 -8.84 12.83 -8.94
CA MET A 86 -10.11 13.23 -8.34
C MET A 86 -11.29 12.96 -9.28
N LEU A 87 -11.15 13.26 -10.57
CA LEU A 87 -12.19 12.97 -11.58
C LEU A 87 -12.42 11.47 -11.73
N LEU A 88 -11.37 10.65 -11.68
CA LEU A 88 -11.49 9.19 -11.72
C LEU A 88 -12.23 8.65 -10.50
N LEU A 89 -11.93 9.15 -9.27
CA LEU A 89 -12.66 8.77 -8.06
C LEU A 89 -14.14 9.17 -8.14
N LEU A 90 -14.42 10.37 -8.61
CA LEU A 90 -15.81 10.80 -8.84
C LEU A 90 -16.48 9.93 -9.92
N GLY A 91 -15.76 9.59 -11.00
CA GLY A 91 -16.25 8.69 -12.04
C GLY A 91 -16.65 7.32 -11.49
N VAL A 92 -15.84 6.74 -10.59
CA VAL A 92 -16.19 5.47 -9.92
C VAL A 92 -17.45 5.62 -9.07
N HIS A 93 -17.63 6.72 -8.39
CA HIS A 93 -18.81 6.95 -7.56
C HIS A 93 -20.12 6.96 -8.38
N PHE A 94 -20.08 7.45 -9.62
CA PHE A 94 -21.27 7.55 -10.48
C PHE A 94 -21.42 6.37 -11.46
N PHE A 95 -20.33 5.79 -11.93
CA PHE A 95 -20.30 4.81 -13.03
C PHE A 95 -19.62 3.49 -12.65
N GLY A 96 -19.15 3.34 -11.39
CA GLY A 96 -18.44 2.14 -10.94
C GLY A 96 -19.38 0.94 -10.82
N GLU A 97 -18.83 -0.26 -11.04
CA GLU A 97 -19.51 -1.51 -10.77
C GLU A 97 -19.38 -1.93 -9.30
N GLU A 98 -20.48 -2.45 -8.79
CA GLU A 98 -20.53 -3.02 -7.45
C GLU A 98 -19.99 -4.46 -7.47
N ARG A 99 -18.85 -4.68 -6.80
CA ARG A 99 -18.26 -6.00 -6.59
C ARG A 99 -18.02 -6.22 -5.10
N LEU A 100 -18.46 -7.36 -4.59
CA LEU A 100 -18.33 -7.70 -3.17
C LEU A 100 -18.89 -6.62 -2.21
N GLY A 101 -20.00 -5.98 -2.60
CA GLY A 101 -20.66 -4.95 -1.78
C GLY A 101 -19.99 -3.59 -1.77
N ALA A 102 -19.06 -3.33 -2.71
CA ALA A 102 -18.40 -2.04 -2.83
C ALA A 102 -18.22 -1.60 -4.29
N GLN A 103 -18.56 -0.34 -4.56
CA GLN A 103 -18.44 0.29 -5.87
C GLN A 103 -17.07 0.94 -6.01
N ARG A 104 -16.06 0.17 -6.51
CA ARG A 104 -14.64 0.57 -6.56
C ARG A 104 -13.99 0.37 -7.92
N TRP A 105 -14.66 -0.31 -8.86
CA TRP A 105 -14.09 -0.77 -10.09
C TRP A 105 -14.71 -0.05 -11.29
N LEU A 106 -13.87 0.32 -12.25
CA LEU A 106 -14.29 0.73 -13.59
C LEU A 106 -13.94 -0.41 -14.55
N GLU A 107 -14.91 -0.85 -15.35
CA GLU A 107 -14.67 -1.81 -16.41
C GLU A 107 -14.37 -1.10 -17.71
N ILE A 108 -13.18 -1.37 -18.28
CA ILE A 108 -12.77 -0.89 -19.59
C ILE A 108 -12.57 -2.13 -20.47
N GLY A 109 -13.64 -2.57 -21.10
CA GLY A 109 -13.65 -3.84 -21.83
C GLY A 109 -13.45 -5.02 -20.87
N PRO A 110 -12.50 -5.95 -21.14
CA PRO A 110 -12.24 -7.11 -20.28
C PRO A 110 -11.39 -6.82 -19.03
N ILE A 111 -10.96 -5.56 -18.84
CA ILE A 111 -10.05 -5.17 -17.77
C ILE A 111 -10.81 -4.41 -16.71
N ALA A 112 -10.82 -4.94 -15.49
CA ALA A 112 -11.28 -4.21 -14.31
C ALA A 112 -10.14 -3.35 -13.76
N PHE A 113 -10.35 -2.05 -13.69
CA PHE A 113 -9.40 -1.04 -13.25
C PHE A 113 -9.91 -0.42 -11.94
N GLN A 114 -9.03 -0.33 -10.94
CA GLN A 114 -9.34 0.31 -9.66
C GLN A 114 -8.61 1.66 -9.58
N PRO A 115 -9.30 2.78 -9.78
CA PRO A 115 -8.68 4.11 -9.80
C PRO A 115 -7.99 4.50 -8.51
N SER A 116 -8.51 4.10 -7.35
CA SER A 116 -7.94 4.43 -6.04
C SER A 116 -6.49 3.93 -5.88
N GLU A 117 -6.10 2.86 -6.59
CA GLU A 117 -4.74 2.36 -6.59
C GLU A 117 -3.75 3.36 -7.20
N PHE A 118 -4.11 4.01 -8.28
CA PHE A 118 -3.28 5.02 -8.97
C PHE A 118 -3.34 6.38 -8.29
N VAL A 119 -4.49 6.72 -7.72
CA VAL A 119 -4.67 7.99 -6.98
C VAL A 119 -3.70 8.12 -5.82
N LYS A 120 -3.32 7.03 -5.15
CA LYS A 120 -2.28 7.05 -4.10
C LYS A 120 -0.96 7.64 -4.61
N ILE A 121 -0.55 7.29 -5.84
CA ILE A 121 0.66 7.83 -6.48
C ILE A 121 0.48 9.33 -6.80
N PHE A 122 -0.67 9.71 -7.32
CA PHE A 122 -0.95 11.13 -7.63
C PHE A 122 -0.98 11.99 -6.37
N VAL A 123 -1.49 11.46 -5.26
CA VAL A 123 -1.43 12.10 -3.94
C VAL A 123 0.01 12.24 -3.45
N ILE A 124 0.86 11.22 -3.61
CA ILE A 124 2.28 11.30 -3.27
C ILE A 124 2.95 12.43 -4.07
N ILE A 125 2.73 12.49 -5.39
CA ILE A 125 3.31 13.52 -6.26
C ILE A 125 2.82 14.92 -5.85
N ALA A 126 1.53 15.09 -5.58
CA ALA A 126 0.95 16.37 -5.18
C ALA A 126 1.48 16.84 -3.82
N LEU A 127 1.55 15.94 -2.83
CA LEU A 127 2.08 16.26 -1.50
C LEU A 127 3.59 16.53 -1.52
N ALA A 128 4.36 15.78 -2.32
CA ALA A 128 5.79 16.03 -2.51
C ALA A 128 6.03 17.40 -3.15
N HIS A 129 5.23 17.80 -4.16
CA HIS A 129 5.30 19.13 -4.77
C HIS A 129 4.91 20.23 -3.77
N LEU A 130 3.86 20.02 -3.00
CA LEU A 130 3.44 20.94 -1.93
C LEU A 130 4.57 21.17 -0.93
N LEU A 131 5.16 20.10 -0.39
CA LEU A 131 6.25 20.18 0.58
C LEU A 131 7.49 20.84 0.00
N PHE A 132 7.85 20.50 -1.24
CA PHE A 132 8.96 21.17 -1.92
C PHE A 132 8.77 22.69 -2.00
N ASN A 133 7.56 23.17 -2.31
CA ASN A 133 7.27 24.61 -2.36
C ASN A 133 7.30 25.28 -0.97
N ILE A 134 6.87 24.57 0.07
CA ILE A 134 6.91 25.06 1.44
C ILE A 134 8.34 25.17 1.95
N THR A 135 9.20 24.18 1.67
CA THR A 135 10.56 24.11 2.18
C THR A 135 11.53 25.04 1.44
N LYS A 136 11.19 25.53 0.26
CA LYS A 136 11.97 26.55 -0.47
C LYS A 136 12.10 27.89 0.28
N LYS A 137 11.15 28.21 1.16
CA LYS A 137 11.14 29.46 1.90
C LYS A 137 11.57 29.20 3.34
N PRO A 138 12.52 30.03 3.89
CA PRO A 138 12.84 29.94 5.31
C PRO A 138 11.56 30.13 6.13
N ARG A 139 11.31 29.19 7.04
CA ARG A 139 10.09 29.17 7.85
C ARG A 139 10.43 29.35 9.33
N GLU A 140 9.77 30.30 9.97
CA GLU A 140 9.81 30.36 11.43
C GLU A 140 9.09 29.15 12.04
N LYS A 141 9.75 28.45 12.95
CA LYS A 141 9.16 27.32 13.69
C LYS A 141 8.21 27.86 14.76
N SER A 142 7.01 28.20 14.33
CA SER A 142 5.91 28.69 15.17
C SER A 142 4.72 27.75 15.07
N PHE A 143 3.95 27.61 16.14
CA PHE A 143 2.72 26.82 16.15
C PHE A 143 1.75 27.21 15.03
N LYS A 144 1.59 28.51 14.77
CA LYS A 144 0.75 29.01 13.65
C LYS A 144 1.27 28.55 12.30
N SER A 145 2.59 28.54 12.12
CA SER A 145 3.23 28.07 10.88
C SER A 145 3.06 26.55 10.71
N ASP A 146 3.13 25.79 11.80
CA ASP A 146 2.90 24.35 11.78
C ASP A 146 1.44 24.01 11.45
N CYS A 147 0.47 24.70 12.05
CA CYS A 147 -0.95 24.56 11.70
C CYS A 147 -1.21 24.85 10.22
N TYR A 148 -0.55 25.86 9.65
CA TYR A 148 -0.69 26.18 8.22
C TYR A 148 -0.18 25.04 7.33
N VAL A 149 1.00 24.46 7.65
CA VAL A 149 1.57 23.35 6.86
C VAL A 149 0.71 22.09 6.98
N VAL A 150 0.32 21.71 8.18
CA VAL A 150 -0.57 20.58 8.42
C VAL A 150 -1.90 20.80 7.69
N GLY A 151 -2.48 22.02 7.79
CA GLY A 151 -3.71 22.37 7.10
C GLY A 151 -3.61 22.22 5.57
N LEU A 152 -2.48 22.60 4.96
CA LEU A 152 -2.26 22.44 3.53
C LEU A 152 -2.13 20.96 3.14
N ILE A 153 -1.40 20.15 3.92
CA ILE A 153 -1.27 18.70 3.68
C ILE A 153 -2.65 18.04 3.76
N LEU A 154 -3.43 18.38 4.78
CA LEU A 154 -4.79 17.89 4.93
C LEU A 154 -5.71 18.39 3.80
N ALA A 155 -5.59 19.63 3.36
CA ALA A 155 -6.38 20.16 2.25
C ALA A 155 -6.16 19.39 0.93
N VAL A 156 -4.95 18.88 0.70
CA VAL A 156 -4.64 18.06 -0.49
C VAL A 156 -4.98 16.58 -0.25
N GLY A 157 -4.75 16.04 0.93
CA GLY A 157 -4.92 14.61 1.19
C GLY A 157 -6.33 14.20 1.60
N MET A 158 -7.11 15.09 2.26
CA MET A 158 -8.46 14.75 2.74
C MET A 158 -9.50 14.55 1.61
N PRO A 159 -9.53 15.31 0.52
CA PRO A 159 -10.48 15.07 -0.54
C PRO A 159 -10.42 13.64 -1.13
N PRO A 160 -9.26 13.11 -1.57
CA PRO A 160 -9.18 11.73 -2.03
C PRO A 160 -9.44 10.72 -0.90
N PHE A 161 -8.98 10.98 0.34
CA PHE A 161 -9.28 10.14 1.49
C PHE A 161 -10.78 9.95 1.71
N VAL A 162 -11.55 11.05 1.72
CA VAL A 162 -13.00 11.02 1.94
C VAL A 162 -13.72 10.34 0.78
N LEU A 163 -13.34 10.61 -0.47
CA LEU A 163 -13.96 9.97 -1.63
C LEU A 163 -13.75 8.46 -1.64
N ILE A 164 -12.54 7.99 -1.29
CA ILE A 164 -12.23 6.56 -1.17
C ILE A 164 -13.01 5.93 -0.01
N LEU A 165 -13.13 6.63 1.12
CA LEU A 165 -13.89 6.16 2.27
C LEU A 165 -15.39 6.01 1.97
N ILE A 166 -15.96 6.92 1.17
CA ILE A 166 -17.36 6.85 0.71
C ILE A 166 -17.58 5.63 -0.22
N GLN A 167 -16.54 5.18 -0.96
CA GLN A 167 -16.56 3.97 -1.80
C GLN A 167 -16.38 2.66 -1.03
N PRO A 168 -16.76 2.55 0.22
CA PRO A 168 -16.40 1.62 1.30
C PRO A 168 -15.02 0.94 1.16
N ASP A 169 -13.97 1.71 0.83
CA ASP A 169 -12.59 1.23 0.74
C ASP A 169 -11.76 1.75 1.92
N LEU A 170 -11.97 1.14 3.08
CA LEU A 170 -11.26 1.50 4.30
C LEU A 170 -9.75 1.28 4.16
N GLY A 171 -9.35 0.17 3.53
CA GLY A 171 -7.94 -0.17 3.37
C GLY A 171 -7.17 0.90 2.62
N THR A 172 -7.62 1.25 1.41
CA THR A 172 -6.96 2.27 0.58
C THR A 172 -7.03 3.67 1.21
N SER A 173 -8.12 4.02 1.91
CA SER A 173 -8.20 5.29 2.64
C SER A 173 -7.16 5.38 3.76
N LEU A 174 -6.93 4.31 4.51
CA LEU A 174 -5.87 4.26 5.54
C LEU A 174 -4.46 4.38 4.93
N VAL A 175 -4.23 3.85 3.72
CA VAL A 175 -2.95 4.09 3.00
C VAL A 175 -2.76 5.56 2.70
N VAL A 176 -3.80 6.26 2.22
CA VAL A 176 -3.73 7.72 1.98
C VAL A 176 -3.48 8.49 3.28
N ALA A 177 -4.10 8.08 4.39
CA ALA A 177 -3.85 8.66 5.71
C ALA A 177 -2.39 8.43 6.15
N ALA A 178 -1.83 7.25 5.94
CA ALA A 178 -0.44 6.95 6.25
C ALA A 178 0.54 7.77 5.41
N ILE A 179 0.24 8.00 4.13
CA ILE A 179 1.02 8.89 3.25
C ILE A 179 0.95 10.33 3.80
N MET A 180 -0.24 10.84 4.13
CA MET A 180 -0.39 12.19 4.73
C MET A 180 0.41 12.32 6.02
N PHE A 181 0.29 11.34 6.92
CA PHE A 181 1.01 11.33 8.19
C PHE A 181 2.53 11.35 7.99
N SER A 182 3.03 10.51 7.08
CA SER A 182 4.45 10.48 6.72
C SER A 182 4.93 11.84 6.18
N MET A 183 4.14 12.47 5.31
CA MET A 183 4.44 13.80 4.78
C MET A 183 4.42 14.89 5.86
N ILE A 184 3.53 14.79 6.85
CA ILE A 184 3.53 15.68 8.03
C ILE A 184 4.83 15.51 8.83
N LEU A 185 5.27 14.27 9.09
CA LEU A 185 6.52 14.01 9.81
C LEU A 185 7.73 14.60 9.09
N LEU A 186 7.77 14.50 7.76
CA LEU A 186 8.85 15.00 6.92
C LEU A 186 8.80 16.52 6.66
N SER A 187 7.67 17.16 6.94
CA SER A 187 7.49 18.61 6.70
C SER A 187 8.28 19.51 7.65
N GLY A 188 8.95 18.93 8.65
CA GLY A 188 9.72 19.65 9.64
C GLY A 188 8.88 20.43 10.67
N VAL A 189 7.63 20.05 10.87
CA VAL A 189 6.78 20.58 11.97
C VAL A 189 7.36 20.23 13.33
N THR A 190 7.04 21.03 14.34
CA THR A 190 7.55 20.83 15.70
C THR A 190 7.00 19.55 16.33
N TYR A 191 7.79 18.92 17.23
CA TYR A 191 7.34 17.75 18.00
C TYR A 191 6.06 18.04 18.81
N ARG A 192 5.83 19.30 19.19
CA ARG A 192 4.59 19.74 19.88
C ARG A 192 3.36 19.54 18.98
N MET A 193 3.48 19.86 17.68
CA MET A 193 2.42 19.62 16.70
C MET A 193 2.17 18.14 16.48
N ILE A 194 3.22 17.33 16.36
CA ILE A 194 3.10 15.87 16.23
C ILE A 194 2.42 15.28 17.47
N GLY A 195 2.83 15.71 18.67
CA GLY A 195 2.21 15.29 19.93
C GLY A 195 0.73 15.71 20.03
N LEU A 196 0.39 16.91 19.56
CA LEU A 196 -1.00 17.36 19.50
C LEU A 196 -1.85 16.49 18.55
N LEU A 197 -1.34 16.21 17.35
CA LEU A 197 -2.04 15.33 16.39
C LEU A 197 -2.24 13.92 16.94
N GLY A 198 -1.21 13.37 17.61
CA GLY A 198 -1.30 12.08 18.29
C GLY A 198 -2.33 12.12 19.43
N ALA A 199 -2.33 13.16 20.25
CA ALA A 199 -3.31 13.34 21.33
C ALA A 199 -4.74 13.46 20.79
N LEU A 200 -4.94 14.20 19.69
CA LEU A 200 -6.24 14.31 19.02
C LEU A 200 -6.71 12.95 18.47
N ALA A 201 -5.82 12.18 17.84
CA ALA A 201 -6.15 10.85 17.34
C ALA A 201 -6.54 9.90 18.48
N LEU A 202 -5.75 9.87 19.56
CA LEU A 202 -6.04 9.05 20.74
C LEU A 202 -7.34 9.48 21.45
N SER A 203 -7.59 10.80 21.54
CA SER A 203 -8.84 11.30 22.12
C SER A 203 -10.06 10.95 21.27
N ALA A 204 -9.92 10.97 19.94
CA ALA A 204 -10.99 10.54 19.02
C ALA A 204 -11.30 9.05 19.19
N ILE A 205 -10.28 8.19 19.29
CA ILE A 205 -10.46 6.75 19.55
C ILE A 205 -11.12 6.55 20.94
N GLY A 206 -10.60 7.21 21.96
CA GLY A 206 -11.16 7.15 23.32
C GLY A 206 -12.63 7.62 23.38
N PHE A 207 -12.97 8.67 22.62
CA PHE A 207 -14.33 9.17 22.50
C PHE A 207 -15.25 8.14 21.79
N LEU A 208 -14.77 7.48 20.74
CA LEU A 208 -15.53 6.43 20.06
C LEU A 208 -15.78 5.21 20.97
N VAL A 209 -14.78 4.79 21.75
CA VAL A 209 -14.94 3.71 22.75
C VAL A 209 -15.91 4.13 23.86
N TRP A 210 -15.83 5.37 24.33
CA TRP A 210 -16.77 5.89 25.32
C TRP A 210 -18.19 5.95 24.78
N LEU A 211 -18.37 6.39 23.53
CA LEU A 211 -19.67 6.47 22.86
C LEU A 211 -20.27 5.07 22.66
N HIS A 212 -19.45 4.10 22.26
CA HIS A 212 -19.86 2.70 22.15
C HIS A 212 -20.40 2.13 23.45
N ASN A 213 -19.73 2.43 24.58
CA ASN A 213 -20.10 1.87 25.88
C ASN A 213 -21.30 2.55 26.54
N ASN A 214 -21.55 3.85 26.25
CA ASN A 214 -22.58 4.64 26.93
C ASN A 214 -23.77 5.01 26.04
N PHE A 215 -23.58 5.13 24.72
CA PHE A 215 -24.58 5.60 23.76
C PHE A 215 -24.52 4.80 22.47
N PHE A 216 -24.79 3.49 22.59
CA PHE A 216 -24.64 2.54 21.48
C PHE A 216 -25.53 2.86 20.27
N GLU A 217 -26.73 3.41 20.46
CA GLU A 217 -27.60 3.83 19.36
C GLU A 217 -26.98 4.93 18.51
N ILE A 218 -26.40 5.95 19.15
CA ILE A 218 -25.70 7.05 18.44
C ILE A 218 -24.43 6.53 17.77
N PHE A 219 -23.74 5.57 18.40
CA PHE A 219 -22.53 4.96 17.85
C PHE A 219 -22.80 4.22 16.54
N ILE A 220 -23.92 3.46 16.44
CA ILE A 220 -24.29 2.71 15.22
C ILE A 220 -24.65 3.67 14.06
N ASP A 221 -25.18 4.85 14.34
CA ASP A 221 -25.45 5.85 13.30
C ASP A 221 -24.15 6.39 12.68
N ILE A 222 -23.06 6.44 13.45
CA ILE A 222 -21.75 6.90 13.01
C ILE A 222 -20.95 5.78 12.35
N ILE A 223 -20.88 4.60 12.99
CA ILE A 223 -20.13 3.43 12.50
C ILE A 223 -21.13 2.38 12.03
N LYS A 224 -21.11 2.11 10.72
CA LYS A 224 -22.04 1.14 10.11
C LYS A 224 -21.83 -0.27 10.69
N PRO A 225 -22.91 -1.07 10.81
CA PRO A 225 -22.84 -2.40 11.41
C PRO A 225 -21.77 -3.33 10.79
N HIS A 226 -21.56 -3.28 9.47
CA HIS A 226 -20.53 -4.08 8.80
C HIS A 226 -19.08 -3.66 9.13
N GLN A 227 -18.86 -2.41 9.54
CA GLN A 227 -17.54 -1.95 10.01
C GLN A 227 -17.29 -2.39 11.45
N LEU A 228 -18.34 -2.36 12.25
CA LEU A 228 -18.31 -2.81 13.64
C LEU A 228 -18.12 -4.34 13.73
N SER A 229 -18.77 -5.11 12.86
CA SER A 229 -18.59 -6.57 12.81
C SER A 229 -17.14 -6.97 12.51
N ARG A 230 -16.43 -6.23 11.66
CA ARG A 230 -14.98 -6.44 11.42
C ARG A 230 -14.12 -6.16 12.65
N ILE A 231 -14.50 -5.16 13.47
CA ILE A 231 -13.80 -4.87 14.73
C ILE A 231 -14.01 -6.00 15.73
N TYR A 232 -15.25 -6.48 15.90
CA TYR A 232 -15.54 -7.61 16.78
C TYR A 232 -14.90 -8.90 16.30
N ALA A 233 -14.92 -9.15 14.99
CA ALA A 233 -14.24 -10.29 14.37
C ALA A 233 -12.71 -10.26 14.60
N TRP A 234 -12.13 -9.09 14.65
CA TRP A 234 -10.71 -8.92 14.98
C TRP A 234 -10.42 -9.12 16.46
N LEU A 235 -11.27 -8.59 17.37
CA LEU A 235 -11.09 -8.73 18.82
C LEU A 235 -11.31 -10.18 19.31
N ASP A 236 -12.30 -10.87 18.75
CA ASP A 236 -12.58 -12.29 19.06
C ASP A 236 -13.00 -13.03 17.79
N PRO A 237 -12.03 -13.52 16.99
CA PRO A 237 -12.31 -14.29 15.79
C PRO A 237 -13.07 -15.58 16.08
N SER A 238 -12.87 -16.17 17.28
CA SER A 238 -13.46 -17.45 17.67
C SER A 238 -14.95 -17.35 18.00
N ALA A 239 -15.39 -16.22 18.52
CA ALA A 239 -16.80 -15.98 18.84
C ALA A 239 -17.66 -15.73 17.58
N ASN A 240 -17.05 -15.37 16.44
CA ASN A 240 -17.76 -15.00 15.21
C ASN A 240 -17.35 -15.85 14.00
N ILE A 241 -17.18 -17.16 14.20
CA ILE A 241 -16.74 -18.11 13.16
C ILE A 241 -17.75 -18.23 12.01
N ALA A 242 -19.03 -17.95 12.21
CA ALA A 242 -20.04 -18.00 11.15
C ALA A 242 -20.16 -16.71 10.31
N GLY A 243 -19.41 -15.66 10.64
CA GLY A 243 -19.47 -14.35 10.03
C GLY A 243 -18.10 -13.79 9.63
N ASP A 244 -17.88 -12.50 9.87
CA ASP A 244 -16.66 -11.77 9.46
C ASP A 244 -15.38 -12.29 10.14
N GLY A 245 -15.49 -13.03 11.28
CA GLY A 245 -14.35 -13.68 11.94
C GLY A 245 -13.85 -14.94 11.25
N TYR A 246 -14.66 -15.53 10.33
CA TYR A 246 -14.32 -16.77 9.62
C TYR A 246 -12.95 -16.73 8.95
N GLN A 247 -12.73 -15.70 8.15
CA GLN A 247 -11.49 -15.55 7.39
C GLN A 247 -10.25 -15.45 8.30
N LEU A 248 -10.31 -14.61 9.33
CA LEU A 248 -9.20 -14.40 10.24
C LEU A 248 -8.94 -15.66 11.10
N PHE A 249 -9.99 -16.31 11.59
CA PHE A 249 -9.85 -17.54 12.37
C PHE A 249 -9.11 -18.63 11.59
N HIS A 250 -9.54 -18.90 10.35
CA HIS A 250 -8.88 -19.89 9.50
C HIS A 250 -7.49 -19.46 9.03
N ALA A 251 -7.26 -18.15 8.82
CA ALA A 251 -5.94 -17.63 8.49
C ALA A 251 -4.93 -17.88 9.62
N ILE A 252 -5.28 -17.58 10.87
CA ILE A 252 -4.44 -17.85 12.04
C ILE A 252 -4.17 -19.35 12.20
N GLN A 253 -5.17 -20.20 11.96
CA GLN A 253 -4.99 -21.65 11.99
C GLN A 253 -4.03 -22.14 10.89
N GLY A 254 -4.15 -21.62 9.65
CA GLY A 254 -3.26 -21.96 8.54
C GLY A 254 -1.81 -21.57 8.84
N ILE A 255 -1.59 -20.33 9.32
CA ILE A 255 -0.25 -19.88 9.74
C ILE A 255 0.34 -20.80 10.82
N GLY A 256 -0.48 -21.18 11.82
CA GLY A 256 -0.06 -22.10 12.88
C GLY A 256 0.24 -23.51 12.38
N ALA A 257 -0.51 -24.00 11.39
CA ALA A 257 -0.31 -25.32 10.78
C ALA A 257 1.02 -25.43 10.03
N GLY A 258 1.53 -24.34 9.46
CA GLY A 258 2.82 -24.29 8.77
C GLY A 258 4.04 -24.54 9.68
N GLN A 259 3.94 -24.38 10.99
CA GLN A 259 5.03 -24.61 11.95
C GLN A 259 6.34 -23.92 11.52
N LEU A 260 7.48 -24.63 11.63
CA LEU A 260 8.81 -24.09 11.28
C LEU A 260 9.09 -24.17 9.77
N TYR A 261 8.78 -25.30 9.14
CA TYR A 261 9.24 -25.62 7.77
C TYR A 261 8.14 -25.61 6.72
N GLY A 262 6.88 -25.49 7.13
CA GLY A 262 5.72 -25.53 6.25
C GLY A 262 5.26 -26.95 5.88
N SER A 263 4.09 -27.00 5.26
CA SER A 263 3.46 -28.24 4.78
C SER A 263 3.92 -28.66 3.39
N GLY A 264 4.64 -27.77 2.69
CA GLY A 264 4.99 -27.90 1.27
C GLY A 264 4.03 -27.11 0.36
N LEU A 265 4.53 -26.73 -0.82
CA LEU A 265 3.79 -25.88 -1.78
C LEU A 265 2.45 -26.53 -2.16
N GLY A 266 1.34 -25.85 -1.88
CA GLY A 266 -0.01 -26.30 -2.18
C GLY A 266 -0.48 -27.53 -1.37
N GLN A 267 0.26 -27.94 -0.33
CA GLN A 267 -0.09 -29.08 0.51
C GLN A 267 -0.64 -28.65 1.87
N GLY A 268 -0.80 -27.35 2.11
CA GLY A 268 -1.41 -26.81 3.31
C GLY A 268 -2.88 -27.23 3.42
N VAL A 269 -3.30 -27.68 4.61
CA VAL A 269 -4.68 -28.16 4.85
C VAL A 269 -5.68 -27.02 4.61
N LYS A 270 -5.38 -25.81 5.08
CA LYS A 270 -6.26 -24.65 4.93
C LYS A 270 -6.20 -24.05 3.54
N THR A 271 -5.02 -24.08 2.92
CA THR A 271 -4.82 -23.67 1.52
C THR A 271 -5.60 -24.58 0.56
N ALA A 272 -5.53 -25.91 0.76
CA ALA A 272 -6.19 -26.88 -0.11
C ALA A 272 -7.71 -26.98 0.13
N SER A 273 -8.19 -26.78 1.36
CA SER A 273 -9.63 -26.90 1.68
C SER A 273 -10.49 -25.79 1.09
N GLY A 274 -9.92 -24.64 0.74
CA GLY A 274 -10.65 -23.45 0.31
C GLY A 274 -11.47 -22.80 1.44
N ASP A 275 -11.12 -23.08 2.69
CA ASP A 275 -11.78 -22.50 3.88
C ASP A 275 -11.55 -20.98 3.95
N ILE A 276 -10.49 -20.45 3.34
CA ILE A 276 -10.16 -19.03 3.39
C ILE A 276 -10.55 -18.38 2.07
N PRO A 277 -11.67 -17.63 2.00
CA PRO A 277 -11.96 -16.79 0.85
C PRO A 277 -10.83 -15.76 0.63
N GLU A 278 -10.60 -15.40 -0.65
CA GLU A 278 -9.59 -14.40 -1.02
C GLU A 278 -8.16 -14.72 -0.51
N LEU A 279 -7.83 -16.04 -0.43
CA LEU A 279 -6.50 -16.49 0.01
C LEU A 279 -5.39 -16.04 -0.95
N HIS A 280 -5.67 -16.00 -2.26
CA HIS A 280 -4.71 -15.57 -3.29
C HIS A 280 -4.59 -14.04 -3.43
N THR A 281 -5.45 -13.26 -2.76
CA THR A 281 -5.47 -11.79 -2.74
C THR A 281 -5.08 -11.26 -1.37
N ASP A 282 -6.04 -11.06 -0.48
CA ASP A 282 -5.88 -10.35 0.79
C ASP A 282 -5.17 -11.17 1.87
N PHE A 283 -5.37 -12.49 1.87
CA PHE A 283 -4.79 -13.42 2.87
C PHE A 283 -3.60 -14.23 2.34
N ILE A 284 -2.91 -13.74 1.29
CA ILE A 284 -1.84 -14.49 0.63
C ILE A 284 -0.67 -14.81 1.56
N PHE A 285 -0.41 -13.98 2.57
CA PHE A 285 0.61 -14.25 3.58
C PHE A 285 0.32 -15.54 4.35
N THR A 286 -0.96 -15.89 4.56
CA THR A 286 -1.36 -17.17 5.15
C THR A 286 -0.90 -18.36 4.31
N ALA A 287 -1.11 -18.30 2.98
CA ALA A 287 -0.64 -19.37 2.09
C ALA A 287 0.88 -19.54 2.16
N ILE A 288 1.64 -18.43 2.17
CA ILE A 288 3.11 -18.48 2.30
C ILE A 288 3.52 -19.08 3.65
N ALA A 289 2.87 -18.67 4.74
CA ALA A 289 3.20 -19.15 6.08
C ALA A 289 2.79 -20.61 6.30
N GLU A 290 1.70 -21.09 5.68
CA GLU A 290 1.30 -22.50 5.74
C GLU A 290 2.20 -23.38 4.89
N ASP A 291 2.53 -22.95 3.65
CA ASP A 291 3.33 -23.73 2.70
C ASP A 291 4.82 -23.81 3.09
N PHE A 292 5.41 -22.69 3.52
CA PHE A 292 6.85 -22.55 3.77
C PHE A 292 7.20 -22.35 5.26
N GLY A 293 6.21 -22.33 6.14
CA GLY A 293 6.35 -22.21 7.58
C GLY A 293 6.95 -20.87 8.04
N PHE A 294 7.43 -20.89 9.28
CA PHE A 294 8.07 -19.72 9.90
C PHE A 294 9.28 -19.21 9.11
N PHE A 295 10.11 -20.10 8.58
CA PHE A 295 11.30 -19.71 7.80
C PHE A 295 10.91 -18.99 6.50
N GLY A 296 9.90 -19.48 5.77
CA GLY A 296 9.43 -18.82 4.55
C GLY A 296 8.79 -17.45 4.82
N ALA A 297 7.94 -17.37 5.85
CA ALA A 297 7.33 -16.11 6.27
C ALA A 297 8.38 -15.08 6.72
N THR A 298 9.39 -15.52 7.49
CA THR A 298 10.51 -14.66 7.94
C THR A 298 11.36 -14.20 6.76
N LEU A 299 11.68 -15.08 5.82
CA LEU A 299 12.44 -14.72 4.61
C LEU A 299 11.71 -13.63 3.81
N LEU A 300 10.39 -13.76 3.63
CA LEU A 300 9.59 -12.74 2.96
C LEU A 300 9.67 -11.38 3.68
N ILE A 301 9.53 -11.37 5.01
CA ILE A 301 9.65 -10.14 5.81
C ILE A 301 11.04 -9.51 5.66
N VAL A 302 12.10 -10.33 5.67
CA VAL A 302 13.48 -9.85 5.46
C VAL A 302 13.64 -9.24 4.05
N ILE A 303 13.07 -9.84 3.01
CA ILE A 303 13.12 -9.28 1.64
C ILE A 303 12.42 -7.92 1.59
N TYR A 304 11.24 -7.78 2.21
CA TYR A 304 10.57 -6.48 2.32
C TYR A 304 11.40 -5.46 3.11
N PHE A 305 11.99 -5.86 4.22
CA PHE A 305 12.87 -4.99 5.01
C PHE A 305 14.04 -4.47 4.17
N LEU A 306 14.70 -5.34 3.41
CA LEU A 306 15.81 -4.96 2.53
C LEU A 306 15.35 -4.05 1.38
N LEU A 307 14.18 -4.31 0.79
CA LEU A 307 13.58 -3.45 -0.24
C LEU A 307 13.31 -2.04 0.30
N LEU A 308 12.66 -1.95 1.46
CA LEU A 308 12.37 -0.68 2.13
C LEU A 308 13.67 0.05 2.53
N TYR A 309 14.65 -0.67 3.05
CA TYR A 309 15.95 -0.13 3.39
C TYR A 309 16.63 0.51 2.16
N ARG A 310 16.59 -0.17 0.99
CA ARG A 310 17.12 0.40 -0.26
C ARG A 310 16.37 1.65 -0.70
N LEU A 311 15.05 1.66 -0.62
CA LEU A 311 14.24 2.86 -0.92
C LEU A 311 14.57 4.03 0.01
N VAL A 312 14.78 3.77 1.30
CA VAL A 312 15.19 4.80 2.27
C VAL A 312 16.58 5.36 1.92
N ILE A 313 17.54 4.52 1.53
CA ILE A 313 18.85 4.97 1.07
C ILE A 313 18.72 5.88 -0.16
N ILE A 314 17.86 5.51 -1.13
CA ILE A 314 17.61 6.36 -2.32
C ILE A 314 17.06 7.73 -1.89
N ALA A 315 16.13 7.78 -0.94
CA ALA A 315 15.59 9.04 -0.42
C ALA A 315 16.66 9.92 0.25
N PHE A 316 17.54 9.32 1.05
CA PHE A 316 18.60 10.04 1.76
C PHE A 316 19.71 10.53 0.82
N ASN A 317 20.05 9.78 -0.21
CA ASN A 317 21.08 10.14 -1.17
C ASN A 317 20.61 11.16 -2.22
N CYS A 318 19.32 11.46 -2.27
CA CYS A 318 18.75 12.38 -3.24
C CYS A 318 19.12 13.83 -2.89
N ASN A 319 19.78 14.53 -3.82
CA ASN A 319 20.18 15.95 -3.66
C ASN A 319 19.01 16.92 -3.88
N ASN A 320 17.88 16.45 -4.44
CA ASN A 320 16.72 17.29 -4.71
C ASN A 320 15.60 16.97 -3.70
N THR A 321 15.19 17.97 -2.95
CA THR A 321 14.15 17.86 -1.92
C THR A 321 12.82 17.29 -2.46
N PHE A 322 12.45 17.62 -3.71
CA PHE A 322 11.26 17.04 -4.33
C PHE A 322 11.39 15.54 -4.54
N GLY A 323 12.54 15.08 -5.06
CA GLY A 323 12.83 13.65 -5.20
C GLY A 323 12.84 12.92 -3.87
N THR A 324 13.41 13.52 -2.81
CA THR A 324 13.37 12.98 -1.44
C THR A 324 11.94 12.76 -0.97
N TYR A 325 11.06 13.76 -1.11
CA TYR A 325 9.66 13.62 -0.71
C TYR A 325 8.89 12.60 -1.55
N LEU A 326 9.16 12.50 -2.86
CA LEU A 326 8.58 11.48 -3.72
C LEU A 326 8.90 10.07 -3.22
N VAL A 327 10.18 9.78 -3.02
CA VAL A 327 10.62 8.44 -2.57
C VAL A 327 10.13 8.15 -1.16
N ALA A 328 10.13 9.15 -0.27
CA ALA A 328 9.58 9.00 1.07
C ALA A 328 8.08 8.68 1.07
N GLY A 329 7.30 9.27 0.15
CA GLY A 329 5.90 8.92 -0.05
C GLY A 329 5.72 7.48 -0.56
N VAL A 330 6.59 7.02 -1.46
CA VAL A 330 6.62 5.62 -1.92
C VAL A 330 6.97 4.67 -0.77
N VAL A 331 7.94 5.01 0.07
CA VAL A 331 8.26 4.24 1.29
C VAL A 331 7.04 4.13 2.20
N ALA A 332 6.36 5.25 2.49
CA ALA A 332 5.17 5.26 3.32
C ALA A 332 4.04 4.38 2.76
N LEU A 333 3.82 4.44 1.45
CA LEU A 333 2.86 3.61 0.72
C LEU A 333 3.15 2.12 0.95
N ILE A 334 4.37 1.67 0.67
CA ILE A 334 4.73 0.25 0.72
C ILE A 334 4.81 -0.25 2.16
N VAL A 335 5.42 0.50 3.08
CA VAL A 335 5.49 0.14 4.51
C VAL A 335 4.10 -0.10 5.08
N PHE A 336 3.17 0.83 4.84
CA PHE A 336 1.84 0.71 5.39
C PHE A 336 1.07 -0.47 4.80
N GLN A 337 1.15 -0.69 3.47
CA GLN A 337 0.48 -1.83 2.82
C GLN A 337 1.04 -3.17 3.33
N VAL A 338 2.37 -3.32 3.44
CA VAL A 338 3.00 -4.53 3.97
C VAL A 338 2.60 -4.78 5.43
N PHE A 339 2.71 -3.74 6.27
CA PHE A 339 2.32 -3.83 7.68
C PHE A 339 0.85 -4.20 7.85
N GLN A 340 -0.03 -3.54 7.10
CA GLN A 340 -1.47 -3.77 7.19
C GLN A 340 -1.86 -5.17 6.71
N ASN A 341 -1.32 -5.65 5.58
CA ASN A 341 -1.64 -6.98 5.07
C ASN A 341 -1.13 -8.10 6.00
N ILE A 342 0.16 -8.07 6.35
CA ILE A 342 0.73 -9.07 7.26
C ILE A 342 0.07 -8.96 8.63
N GLY A 343 -0.09 -7.74 9.15
CA GLY A 343 -0.69 -7.49 10.46
C GLY A 343 -2.14 -8.00 10.58
N MET A 344 -2.95 -7.83 9.53
CA MET A 344 -4.33 -8.34 9.57
C MET A 344 -4.38 -9.86 9.50
N THR A 345 -3.49 -10.51 8.74
CA THR A 345 -3.47 -11.98 8.63
C THR A 345 -3.04 -12.67 9.91
N VAL A 346 -2.17 -12.03 10.72
CA VAL A 346 -1.75 -12.53 12.04
C VAL A 346 -2.61 -11.99 13.19
N GLY A 347 -3.66 -11.21 12.91
CA GLY A 347 -4.58 -10.69 13.93
C GLY A 347 -4.09 -9.48 14.73
N LEU A 348 -3.01 -8.79 14.29
CA LEU A 348 -2.52 -7.57 14.97
C LEU A 348 -3.38 -6.33 14.69
N VAL A 349 -4.00 -6.27 13.52
CA VAL A 349 -4.85 -5.14 13.08
C VAL A 349 -6.14 -5.67 12.42
N PRO A 350 -7.21 -4.87 12.38
CA PRO A 350 -8.47 -5.28 11.75
C PRO A 350 -8.31 -5.59 10.25
N ILE A 351 -9.18 -6.45 9.73
CA ILE A 351 -9.23 -6.83 8.31
C ILE A 351 -9.65 -5.61 7.47
N THR A 352 -8.80 -5.23 6.51
CA THR A 352 -9.03 -4.07 5.63
C THR A 352 -9.12 -4.43 4.16
N GLY A 353 -8.72 -5.63 3.76
CA GLY A 353 -8.74 -6.05 2.36
C GLY A 353 -7.66 -5.35 1.50
N LEU A 354 -6.49 -5.09 2.07
CA LEU A 354 -5.35 -4.55 1.33
C LEU A 354 -4.47 -5.67 0.79
N ALA A 355 -4.16 -5.61 -0.50
CA ALA A 355 -3.24 -6.52 -1.14
C ALA A 355 -1.80 -6.35 -0.63
N LEU A 356 -1.04 -7.44 -0.48
CA LEU A 356 0.38 -7.43 -0.17
C LEU A 356 1.18 -7.01 -1.41
N PRO A 357 1.92 -5.88 -1.39
CA PRO A 357 2.62 -5.33 -2.55
C PRO A 357 3.52 -6.37 -3.24
N PHE A 358 3.43 -6.48 -4.55
CA PHE A 358 4.21 -7.39 -5.41
C PHE A 358 3.96 -8.90 -5.19
N ILE A 359 3.16 -9.29 -4.20
CA ILE A 359 2.87 -10.70 -3.88
C ILE A 359 1.44 -11.07 -4.22
N SER A 360 0.45 -10.33 -3.70
CA SER A 360 -0.96 -10.62 -3.91
C SER A 360 -1.37 -10.60 -5.38
N PHE A 361 -2.30 -11.46 -5.74
CA PHE A 361 -2.97 -11.38 -7.03
C PHE A 361 -3.81 -10.11 -7.11
N GLY A 362 -3.53 -9.26 -8.12
CA GLY A 362 -4.27 -8.00 -8.30
C GLY A 362 -3.61 -7.06 -9.30
N GLY A 363 -4.14 -6.96 -10.52
CA GLY A 363 -3.53 -6.19 -11.59
C GLY A 363 -3.33 -4.71 -11.29
N SER A 364 -4.37 -4.02 -10.81
CA SER A 364 -4.31 -2.56 -10.54
C SER A 364 -3.32 -2.22 -9.43
N ALA A 365 -3.35 -2.97 -8.32
CA ALA A 365 -2.44 -2.77 -7.19
C ALA A 365 -0.99 -3.04 -7.59
N LEU A 366 -0.75 -4.13 -8.34
CA LEU A 366 0.57 -4.48 -8.83
C LEU A 366 1.13 -3.40 -9.77
N MET A 367 0.34 -2.96 -10.76
CA MET A 367 0.75 -1.89 -11.70
C MET A 367 1.07 -0.60 -10.96
N ALA A 368 0.24 -0.18 -10.00
CA ALA A 368 0.47 1.02 -9.21
C ALA A 368 1.77 0.92 -8.39
N ASN A 369 1.99 -0.20 -7.70
CA ASN A 369 3.21 -0.40 -6.93
C ASN A 369 4.46 -0.47 -7.82
N MET A 370 4.38 -1.05 -9.02
CA MET A 370 5.47 -1.05 -10.00
C MET A 370 5.79 0.36 -10.50
N ILE A 371 4.78 1.20 -10.76
CA ILE A 371 4.99 2.63 -11.10
C ILE A 371 5.69 3.35 -9.93
N ALA A 372 5.27 3.10 -8.69
CA ALA A 372 5.89 3.70 -7.51
C ALA A 372 7.38 3.35 -7.39
N ILE A 373 7.76 2.08 -7.63
CA ILE A 373 9.17 1.68 -7.70
C ILE A 373 9.88 2.34 -8.89
N GLY A 374 9.22 2.45 -10.05
CA GLY A 374 9.75 3.15 -11.22
C GLY A 374 10.10 4.61 -10.92
N ILE A 375 9.25 5.32 -10.17
CA ILE A 375 9.51 6.68 -9.70
C ILE A 375 10.72 6.71 -8.76
N ALA A 376 10.84 5.78 -7.82
CA ALA A 376 11.99 5.72 -6.92
C ALA A 376 13.31 5.44 -7.66
N LEU A 377 13.30 4.51 -8.63
CA LEU A 377 14.46 4.25 -9.50
C LEU A 377 14.82 5.45 -10.38
N ASN A 378 13.82 6.18 -10.87
CA ASN A 378 14.00 7.41 -11.62
C ASN A 378 14.78 8.46 -10.81
N VAL A 379 14.36 8.68 -9.55
CA VAL A 379 15.07 9.58 -8.62
C VAL A 379 16.51 9.11 -8.41
N ASN A 380 16.72 7.82 -8.21
CA ASN A 380 18.07 7.26 -8.00
C ASN A 380 18.99 7.50 -9.20
N ILE A 381 18.52 7.23 -10.42
CA ILE A 381 19.31 7.39 -11.65
C ILE A 381 19.71 8.86 -11.90
N ARG A 382 18.83 9.80 -11.53
CA ARG A 382 19.05 11.24 -11.76
C ARG A 382 19.69 11.96 -10.59
N THR A 383 19.91 11.26 -9.47
CA THR A 383 20.68 11.81 -8.36
C THR A 383 22.14 11.97 -8.78
N LYS A 384 22.61 13.22 -8.83
CA LYS A 384 24.00 13.52 -9.14
C LYS A 384 24.87 13.17 -7.93
N HIS A 385 25.73 12.19 -8.05
CA HIS A 385 26.76 11.92 -7.06
C HIS A 385 27.91 12.92 -7.23
N TYR A 386 27.88 13.99 -6.46
CA TYR A 386 29.04 14.86 -6.33
C TYR A 386 30.06 14.19 -5.40
N MET A 387 31.16 13.68 -5.93
CA MET A 387 32.26 13.11 -5.11
C MET A 387 33.08 14.19 -4.40
N PHE A 388 33.01 15.43 -4.83
CA PHE A 388 33.59 16.62 -4.17
C PHE A 388 32.62 17.77 -4.41
N GLY A 389 32.19 18.42 -3.32
CA GLY A 389 31.23 19.51 -3.39
C GLY A 389 31.71 20.66 -4.24
N GLU A 390 31.04 20.94 -5.32
CA GLU A 390 30.96 22.24 -5.94
C GLU A 390 29.45 22.56 -6.01
N GLU A 391 29.08 23.49 -5.15
CA GLU A 391 27.85 24.25 -5.27
C GLU A 391 28.01 25.20 -6.47
N GLU A 392 27.12 25.09 -7.45
CA GLU A 392 26.71 26.20 -8.30
C GLU A 392 25.23 26.50 -8.10
#